data_f46dabc5e6b0fb49ba190c7acf2b37c7
#
_entry.id   f46dabc5e6b0fb49ba190c7acf2b37c7
#
_cell.length_a   1.000
_cell.length_b   1.000
_cell.length_c   1.000
_cell.angle_alpha   90.00
_cell.angle_beta   90.00
_cell.angle_gamma   90.00
#
_symmetry.space_group_name_H-M   'P 1'
#
loop_
_entity.id
_entity.type
_entity.pdbx_description
1 polymer ?
#
loop_
_entity_poly.entity_id
_entity_poly.type
_entity_poly.pdbx_seq_one_letter_code
_entity_poly.pdbx_strand_id
1 'polypeptide(L)'
;MMIYVFLVTFGICCFIYLFWGNHVLPKEHWQFMATMPRQRQSDGPWEGINLTWYGFFSANAYLVAVALFLLLTGALELPRPAMAAFTLILLCICVPASKLVARIVEKKAHTFTVGGAVFVGLVCAPWVVVLFNFMAARLGGEALPVFPILTALAIAYAFGEGLGRMACISFGCCYGKAVEDCPAWLKRLFGKRAVCYVGTTKKIAYASGLEGKPVLPIQAITAALYILTGL
;
A
#
# COMPACT_ATOMS: atom_id res chain seq x y z
N MET A 1 -10.46 -25.95 -2.68
CA MET A 1 -11.54 -25.32 -3.47
C MET A 1 -12.01 -24.00 -2.85
N MET A 2 -12.37 -23.98 -1.57
CA MET A 2 -12.92 -22.77 -0.89
C MET A 2 -12.00 -21.54 -0.92
N ILE A 3 -10.68 -21.71 -0.74
CA ILE A 3 -9.71 -20.61 -0.74
C ILE A 3 -9.60 -19.92 -2.11
N TYR A 4 -9.67 -20.68 -3.21
CA TYR A 4 -9.64 -20.09 -4.56
C TYR A 4 -10.89 -19.28 -4.86
N VAL A 5 -12.07 -19.78 -4.44
CA VAL A 5 -13.33 -19.05 -4.57
C VAL A 5 -13.26 -17.75 -3.78
N PHE A 6 -12.72 -17.81 -2.55
CA PHE A 6 -12.51 -16.61 -1.73
C PHE A 6 -11.59 -15.59 -2.40
N LEU A 7 -10.41 -16.01 -2.87
CA LEU A 7 -9.45 -15.12 -3.51
C LEU A 7 -10.02 -14.48 -4.79
N VAL A 8 -10.68 -15.26 -5.64
CA VAL A 8 -11.31 -14.74 -6.86
C VAL A 8 -12.40 -13.72 -6.51
N THR A 9 -13.29 -14.05 -5.57
CA THR A 9 -14.37 -13.14 -5.14
C THR A 9 -13.77 -11.86 -4.54
N PHE A 10 -12.76 -12.00 -3.68
CA PHE A 10 -12.06 -10.88 -3.09
C PHE A 10 -11.38 -10.01 -4.16
N GLY A 11 -10.73 -10.62 -5.14
CA GLY A 11 -10.13 -9.93 -6.28
C GLY A 11 -11.16 -9.12 -7.08
N ILE A 12 -12.32 -9.70 -7.37
CA ILE A 12 -13.42 -8.99 -8.03
C ILE A 12 -13.86 -7.77 -7.21
N CYS A 13 -14.03 -7.92 -5.89
CA CYS A 13 -14.35 -6.80 -5.00
C CYS A 13 -13.26 -5.71 -5.04
N CYS A 14 -11.99 -6.10 -5.05
CA CYS A 14 -10.87 -5.17 -5.18
C CYS A 14 -10.90 -4.41 -6.52
N PHE A 15 -11.24 -5.07 -7.63
CA PHE A 15 -11.39 -4.40 -8.93
C PHE A 15 -12.55 -3.42 -8.96
N ILE A 16 -13.70 -3.78 -8.38
CA ILE A 16 -14.85 -2.88 -8.25
C ILE A 16 -14.45 -1.65 -7.41
N TYR A 17 -13.77 -1.86 -6.30
CA TYR A 17 -13.28 -0.79 -5.43
C TYR A 17 -12.26 0.11 -6.15
N LEU A 18 -11.31 -0.47 -6.88
CA LEU A 18 -10.33 0.26 -7.67
C LEU A 18 -11.01 1.09 -8.78
N PHE A 19 -11.99 0.51 -9.47
CA PHE A 19 -12.76 1.19 -10.50
C PHE A 19 -13.49 2.42 -9.93
N TRP A 20 -14.20 2.23 -8.80
CA TRP A 20 -14.83 3.34 -8.07
C TRP A 20 -13.81 4.42 -7.71
N GLY A 21 -12.70 4.04 -7.07
CA GLY A 21 -11.69 5.00 -6.62
C GLY A 21 -11.05 5.78 -7.75
N ASN A 22 -10.77 5.12 -8.88
CA ASN A 22 -10.20 5.79 -10.05
C ASN A 22 -11.17 6.80 -10.70
N HIS A 23 -12.48 6.67 -10.50
CA HIS A 23 -13.48 7.59 -11.03
C HIS A 23 -13.82 8.73 -10.06
N VAL A 24 -13.79 8.48 -8.77
CA VAL A 24 -14.25 9.42 -7.74
C VAL A 24 -13.09 10.22 -7.15
N LEU A 25 -12.03 9.54 -6.69
CA LEU A 25 -10.97 10.17 -5.93
C LEU A 25 -10.17 11.27 -6.67
N PRO A 26 -9.92 11.18 -7.99
CA PRO A 26 -9.26 12.27 -8.69
C PRO A 26 -10.03 13.58 -8.68
N LYS A 27 -11.36 13.52 -8.61
CA LYS A 27 -12.28 14.68 -8.64
C LYS A 27 -12.54 15.25 -7.25
N GLU A 28 -12.15 14.54 -6.18
CA GLU A 28 -12.29 15.02 -4.81
C GLU A 28 -11.29 16.16 -4.54
N HIS A 29 -11.80 17.34 -4.25
CA HIS A 29 -10.97 18.55 -4.10
C HIS A 29 -10.11 18.54 -2.84
N TRP A 30 -10.60 17.93 -1.74
CA TRP A 30 -9.98 18.00 -0.43
C TRP A 30 -9.18 16.75 -0.09
N GLN A 31 -7.95 16.95 0.42
CA GLN A 31 -7.12 15.86 0.94
C GLN A 31 -7.27 15.69 2.45
N PHE A 32 -7.71 16.71 3.14
CA PHE A 32 -7.82 16.72 4.59
C PHE A 32 -9.24 16.31 5.00
N MET A 33 -9.35 15.25 5.82
CA MET A 33 -10.61 14.83 6.44
C MET A 33 -10.87 15.58 7.74
N ALA A 34 -9.81 15.73 8.55
CA ALA A 34 -9.84 16.42 9.83
C ALA A 34 -8.42 16.84 10.25
N THR A 35 -8.34 17.85 11.09
CA THR A 35 -7.11 18.25 11.77
C THR A 35 -7.32 18.15 13.28
N MET A 36 -6.50 17.36 13.96
CA MET A 36 -6.50 17.25 15.41
C MET A 36 -5.51 18.27 15.99
N PRO A 37 -5.94 19.28 16.72
CA PRO A 37 -5.04 20.24 17.33
C PRO A 37 -4.19 19.54 18.39
N ARG A 38 -2.88 19.74 18.33
CA ARG A 38 -1.94 19.14 19.29
C ARG A 38 -1.40 20.16 20.28
N GLN A 39 -0.92 21.29 19.81
CA GLN A 39 -0.31 22.30 20.64
C GLN A 39 -0.50 23.69 20.00
N ARG A 40 -0.78 24.70 20.82
CA ARG A 40 -0.77 26.10 20.42
C ARG A 40 0.57 26.69 20.79
N GLN A 41 1.27 27.26 19.81
CA GLN A 41 2.40 28.15 20.11
C GLN A 41 1.84 29.45 20.70
N SER A 42 2.52 30.03 21.70
CA SER A 42 2.02 31.17 22.48
C SER A 42 1.53 32.34 21.65
N ASP A 43 2.14 32.60 20.48
CA ASP A 43 1.77 33.67 19.54
C ASP A 43 1.71 33.21 18.06
N GLY A 44 1.58 31.91 17.82
CA GLY A 44 1.64 31.29 16.50
C GLY A 44 0.40 30.48 16.10
N PRO A 45 0.41 29.94 14.88
CA PRO A 45 -0.65 29.05 14.43
C PRO A 45 -0.68 27.76 15.24
N TRP A 46 -1.86 27.12 15.28
CA TRP A 46 -2.01 25.82 15.89
C TRP A 46 -1.20 24.76 15.14
N GLU A 47 -0.41 23.99 15.87
CA GLU A 47 0.15 22.75 15.36
C GLU A 47 -0.88 21.61 15.49
N GLY A 48 -1.09 20.85 14.43
CA GLY A 48 -2.05 19.77 14.41
C GLY A 48 -1.59 18.57 13.60
N ILE A 49 -2.21 17.44 13.86
CA ILE A 49 -2.06 16.22 13.08
C ILE A 49 -3.19 16.18 12.06
N ASN A 50 -2.83 16.16 10.78
CA ASN A 50 -3.80 16.08 9.70
C ASN A 50 -4.16 14.62 9.42
N LEU A 51 -5.44 14.28 9.54
CA LEU A 51 -6.01 13.06 9.00
C LEU A 51 -6.34 13.30 7.53
N THR A 52 -5.72 12.51 6.66
CA THR A 52 -5.85 12.68 5.21
C THR A 52 -6.44 11.44 4.55
N TRP A 53 -7.07 11.60 3.40
CA TRP A 53 -7.51 10.48 2.58
C TRP A 53 -6.36 9.55 2.21
N TYR A 54 -5.17 10.10 1.96
CA TYR A 54 -3.97 9.31 1.73
C TYR A 54 -3.67 8.39 2.91
N GLY A 55 -3.68 8.94 4.13
CA GLY A 55 -3.45 8.16 5.35
C GLY A 55 -4.52 7.09 5.57
N PHE A 56 -5.78 7.45 5.37
CA PHE A 56 -6.92 6.54 5.50
C PHE A 56 -6.80 5.33 4.55
N PHE A 57 -6.60 5.57 3.24
CA PHE A 57 -6.47 4.48 2.26
C PHE A 57 -5.20 3.65 2.48
N SER A 58 -4.10 4.27 2.91
CA SER A 58 -2.88 3.53 3.26
C SER A 58 -3.11 2.60 4.46
N ALA A 59 -3.74 3.11 5.53
CA ALA A 59 -4.04 2.30 6.71
C ALA A 59 -4.97 1.13 6.38
N ASN A 60 -6.00 1.35 5.56
CA ASN A 60 -6.90 0.28 5.10
C ASN A 60 -6.15 -0.79 4.29
N ALA A 61 -5.24 -0.39 3.41
CA ALA A 61 -4.45 -1.34 2.62
C ALA A 61 -3.56 -2.22 3.52
N TYR A 62 -2.92 -1.65 4.53
CA TYR A 62 -2.15 -2.42 5.51
C TYR A 62 -3.04 -3.36 6.34
N LEU A 63 -4.19 -2.87 6.79
CA LEU A 63 -5.14 -3.68 7.55
C LEU A 63 -5.62 -4.89 6.74
N VAL A 64 -5.99 -4.68 5.48
CA VAL A 64 -6.41 -5.74 4.57
C VAL A 64 -5.28 -6.74 4.31
N ALA A 65 -4.05 -6.26 4.09
CA ALA A 65 -2.90 -7.15 3.90
C ALA A 65 -2.64 -8.03 5.12
N VAL A 66 -2.66 -7.47 6.32
CA VAL A 66 -2.48 -8.24 7.56
C VAL A 66 -3.63 -9.24 7.76
N ALA A 67 -4.87 -8.80 7.56
CA ALA A 67 -6.04 -9.67 7.68
C ALA A 67 -5.97 -10.84 6.69
N LEU A 68 -5.62 -10.56 5.44
CA LEU A 68 -5.48 -11.59 4.39
C LEU A 68 -4.36 -12.58 4.72
N PHE A 69 -3.21 -12.11 5.18
CA PHE A 69 -2.12 -12.98 5.64
C PHE A 69 -2.57 -13.92 6.75
N LEU A 70 -3.24 -13.40 7.78
CA LEU A 70 -3.74 -14.20 8.89
C LEU A 70 -4.85 -15.18 8.47
N LEU A 71 -5.71 -14.80 7.52
CA LEU A 71 -6.72 -15.69 6.96
C LEU A 71 -6.09 -16.83 6.14
N LEU A 72 -5.12 -16.51 5.28
CA LEU A 72 -4.43 -17.51 4.46
C LEU A 72 -3.65 -18.50 5.33
N THR A 73 -2.90 -18.00 6.30
CA THR A 73 -2.15 -18.87 7.23
C THR A 73 -3.07 -19.64 8.17
N GLY A 74 -4.22 -19.07 8.56
CA GLY A 74 -5.26 -19.78 9.29
C GLY A 74 -5.92 -20.91 8.49
N ALA A 75 -6.12 -20.72 7.18
CA ALA A 75 -6.63 -21.75 6.26
C ALA A 75 -5.61 -22.88 6.01
N LEU A 76 -4.33 -22.63 6.29
CA LEU A 76 -3.25 -23.63 6.27
C LEU A 76 -3.06 -24.28 7.66
N GLU A 77 -3.97 -24.04 8.59
CA GLU A 77 -3.95 -24.56 9.97
C GLU A 77 -2.68 -24.19 10.76
N LEU A 78 -2.00 -23.11 10.37
CA LEU A 78 -0.80 -22.64 11.08
C LEU A 78 -1.16 -22.02 12.43
N PRO A 79 -0.28 -22.13 13.45
CA PRO A 79 -0.53 -21.62 14.79
C PRO A 79 -0.77 -20.10 14.77
N ARG A 80 -1.99 -19.66 15.09
CA ARG A 80 -2.39 -18.23 15.06
C ARG A 80 -1.48 -17.32 15.90
N PRO A 81 -1.07 -17.70 17.14
CA PRO A 81 -0.16 -16.87 17.92
C PRO A 81 1.20 -16.68 17.26
N ALA A 82 1.75 -17.72 16.63
CA ALA A 82 3.00 -17.64 15.91
C ALA A 82 2.90 -16.72 14.68
N MET A 83 1.79 -16.80 13.93
CA MET A 83 1.57 -15.93 12.77
C MET A 83 1.33 -14.47 13.17
N ALA A 84 0.64 -14.23 14.28
CA ALA A 84 0.49 -12.87 14.84
C ALA A 84 1.84 -12.31 15.30
N ALA A 85 2.65 -13.11 16.00
CA ALA A 85 4.00 -12.72 16.42
C ALA A 85 4.93 -12.47 15.21
N PHE A 86 4.87 -13.32 14.19
CA PHE A 86 5.60 -13.13 12.94
C PHE A 86 5.25 -11.79 12.28
N THR A 87 3.96 -11.50 12.15
CA THR A 87 3.46 -10.23 11.60
C THR A 87 3.97 -9.03 12.41
N LEU A 88 3.88 -9.11 13.74
CA LEU A 88 4.35 -8.04 14.63
C LEU A 88 5.85 -7.81 14.49
N ILE A 89 6.66 -8.87 14.44
CA ILE A 89 8.10 -8.77 14.26
C ILE A 89 8.43 -8.11 12.91
N LEU A 90 7.77 -8.53 11.82
CA LEU A 90 7.97 -7.89 10.52
C LEU A 90 7.60 -6.42 10.53
N LEU A 91 6.49 -6.03 11.16
CA LEU A 91 6.10 -4.64 11.29
C LEU A 91 7.13 -3.84 12.11
N CYS A 92 7.64 -4.41 13.21
CA CYS A 92 8.68 -3.79 14.02
C CYS A 92 10.01 -3.60 13.26
N ILE A 93 10.31 -4.46 12.28
CA ILE A 93 11.49 -4.33 11.42
C ILE A 93 11.22 -3.34 10.27
N CYS A 94 10.10 -3.50 9.56
CA CYS A 94 9.82 -2.75 8.33
C CYS A 94 9.50 -1.27 8.58
N VAL A 95 8.83 -0.92 9.68
CA VAL A 95 8.47 0.46 9.97
C VAL A 95 9.70 1.35 10.24
N PRO A 96 10.66 0.97 11.11
CA PRO A 96 11.92 1.72 11.25
C PRO A 96 12.76 1.71 9.97
N ALA A 97 12.83 0.57 9.27
CA ALA A 97 13.56 0.43 8.03
C ALA A 97 13.05 1.40 6.96
N SER A 98 11.72 1.55 6.83
CA SER A 98 11.10 2.51 5.93
C SER A 98 11.59 3.95 6.14
N LYS A 99 11.69 4.38 7.42
CA LYS A 99 12.24 5.70 7.78
C LYS A 99 13.73 5.80 7.49
N LEU A 100 14.48 4.74 7.82
CA LEU A 100 15.93 4.72 7.63
C LEU A 100 16.30 4.80 6.14
N VAL A 101 15.64 3.99 5.30
CA VAL A 101 15.85 4.01 3.85
C VAL A 101 15.44 5.36 3.25
N ALA A 102 14.29 5.93 3.67
CA ALA A 102 13.89 7.27 3.22
C ALA A 102 14.95 8.33 3.54
N ARG A 103 15.54 8.26 4.73
CA ARG A 103 16.59 9.21 5.16
C ARG A 103 17.91 9.02 4.41
N ILE A 104 18.36 7.78 4.22
CA ILE A 104 19.68 7.47 3.65
C ILE A 104 19.63 7.54 2.12
N VAL A 105 18.65 6.87 1.50
CA VAL A 105 18.58 6.69 0.05
C VAL A 105 17.85 7.85 -0.63
N GLU A 106 16.69 8.24 -0.11
CA GLU A 106 15.88 9.30 -0.72
C GLU A 106 16.22 10.70 -0.19
N LYS A 107 17.09 10.80 0.82
CA LYS A 107 17.50 12.06 1.50
C LYS A 107 16.31 12.89 2.03
N LYS A 108 15.24 12.21 2.46
CA LYS A 108 14.01 12.81 3.00
C LYS A 108 13.88 12.50 4.49
N ALA A 109 13.97 13.54 5.34
CA ALA A 109 14.04 13.37 6.80
C ALA A 109 12.72 12.95 7.46
N HIS A 110 11.56 13.29 6.86
CA HIS A 110 10.25 13.16 7.50
C HIS A 110 9.24 12.30 6.73
N THR A 111 9.72 11.43 5.84
CA THR A 111 8.87 10.56 5.02
C THR A 111 9.14 9.09 5.31
N PHE A 112 8.14 8.26 4.99
CA PHE A 112 8.28 6.81 4.93
C PHE A 112 8.41 6.40 3.46
N THR A 113 9.27 5.42 3.16
CA THR A 113 9.30 4.84 1.83
C THR A 113 8.76 3.42 1.86
N VAL A 114 7.73 3.18 1.06
CA VAL A 114 7.13 1.84 0.90
C VAL A 114 8.15 0.88 0.29
N GLY A 115 8.90 1.33 -0.73
CA GLY A 115 9.94 0.52 -1.37
C GLY A 115 11.01 0.02 -0.39
N GLY A 116 11.45 0.89 0.53
CA GLY A 116 12.42 0.50 1.56
C GLY A 116 11.85 -0.52 2.56
N ALA A 117 10.59 -0.34 2.99
CA ALA A 117 9.93 -1.31 3.86
C ALA A 117 9.80 -2.68 3.19
N VAL A 118 9.38 -2.70 1.93
CA VAL A 118 9.21 -3.93 1.13
C VAL A 118 10.53 -4.64 0.94
N PHE A 119 11.58 -3.94 0.52
CA PHE A 119 12.90 -4.53 0.33
C PHE A 119 13.39 -5.21 1.61
N VAL A 120 13.34 -4.51 2.74
CA VAL A 120 13.76 -5.06 4.03
C VAL A 120 12.84 -6.22 4.46
N GLY A 121 11.53 -6.10 4.24
CA GLY A 121 10.57 -7.16 4.53
C GLY A 121 10.85 -8.45 3.75
N LEU A 122 11.12 -8.34 2.45
CA LEU A 122 11.46 -9.49 1.60
C LEU A 122 12.75 -10.17 2.04
N VAL A 123 13.76 -9.39 2.41
CA VAL A 123 15.04 -9.93 2.89
C VAL A 123 14.89 -10.56 4.28
N CYS A 124 14.14 -9.94 5.19
CA CYS A 124 14.03 -10.40 6.58
C CYS A 124 13.01 -11.52 6.79
N ALA A 125 11.93 -11.58 6.01
CA ALA A 125 10.86 -12.54 6.23
C ALA A 125 11.34 -14.02 6.28
N PRO A 126 12.18 -14.52 5.36
CA PRO A 126 12.70 -15.89 5.45
C PRO A 126 13.49 -16.14 6.74
N TRP A 127 14.30 -15.16 7.15
CA TRP A 127 15.12 -15.28 8.35
C TRP A 127 14.29 -15.26 9.64
N VAL A 128 13.19 -14.52 9.65
CA VAL A 128 12.25 -14.53 10.78
C VAL A 128 11.62 -15.92 10.91
N VAL A 129 11.22 -16.59 9.80
CA VAL A 129 10.71 -17.97 9.86
C VAL A 129 11.79 -18.95 10.34
N VAL A 130 13.02 -18.80 9.85
CA VAL A 130 14.16 -19.63 10.31
C VAL A 130 14.39 -19.46 11.82
N LEU A 131 14.33 -18.22 12.32
CA LEU A 131 14.45 -17.93 13.74
C LEU A 131 13.34 -18.59 14.56
N PHE A 132 12.08 -18.53 14.10
CA PHE A 132 10.96 -19.24 14.73
C PHE A 132 11.22 -20.74 14.79
N ASN A 133 11.68 -21.34 13.70
CA ASN A 133 11.97 -22.78 13.64
C ASN A 133 13.13 -23.17 14.56
N PHE A 134 14.16 -22.32 14.65
CA PHE A 134 15.25 -22.54 15.61
C PHE A 134 14.76 -22.51 17.06
N MET A 135 13.90 -21.55 17.40
CA MET A 135 13.32 -21.46 18.73
C MET A 135 12.37 -22.64 19.02
N ALA A 136 11.52 -23.01 18.06
CA ALA A 136 10.64 -24.17 18.18
C ALA A 136 11.41 -25.45 18.46
N ALA A 137 12.51 -25.69 17.73
CA ALA A 137 13.39 -26.85 17.97
C ALA A 137 14.00 -26.89 19.38
N ARG A 138 14.27 -25.72 19.99
CA ARG A 138 14.79 -25.62 21.36
C ARG A 138 13.71 -25.82 22.43
N LEU A 139 12.46 -25.47 22.12
CA LEU A 139 11.33 -25.53 23.05
C LEU A 139 10.44 -26.76 22.86
N GLY A 140 10.81 -27.69 21.98
CA GLY A 140 10.02 -28.90 21.65
C GLY A 140 8.74 -28.61 20.85
N GLY A 141 8.70 -27.47 20.14
CA GLY A 141 7.59 -27.12 19.27
C GLY A 141 7.76 -27.62 17.84
N GLU A 142 6.70 -27.54 17.05
CA GLU A 142 6.70 -27.91 15.64
C GLU A 142 7.33 -26.83 14.76
N ALA A 143 8.03 -27.25 13.70
CA ALA A 143 8.62 -26.33 12.74
C ALA A 143 7.55 -25.73 11.81
N LEU A 144 7.65 -24.43 11.58
CA LEU A 144 6.77 -23.71 10.66
C LEU A 144 7.21 -23.93 9.20
N PRO A 145 6.27 -24.18 8.28
CA PRO A 145 6.57 -24.38 6.87
C PRO A 145 6.94 -23.06 6.18
N VAL A 146 8.19 -22.94 5.73
CA VAL A 146 8.73 -21.69 5.16
C VAL A 146 7.97 -21.24 3.91
N PHE A 147 7.85 -22.13 2.91
CA PHE A 147 7.22 -21.78 1.63
C PHE A 147 5.75 -21.38 1.74
N PRO A 148 4.86 -22.10 2.45
CA PRO A 148 3.48 -21.66 2.65
C PRO A 148 3.36 -20.29 3.31
N ILE A 149 4.19 -19.98 4.31
CA ILE A 149 4.18 -18.67 4.97
C ILE A 149 4.61 -17.56 4.01
N LEU A 150 5.71 -17.76 3.27
CA LEU A 150 6.19 -16.76 2.32
C LEU A 150 5.22 -16.60 1.14
N THR A 151 4.54 -17.66 0.70
CA THR A 151 3.49 -17.57 -0.32
C THR A 151 2.31 -16.76 0.18
N ALA A 152 1.81 -17.05 1.39
CA ALA A 152 0.72 -16.27 2.00
C ALA A 152 1.11 -14.79 2.17
N LEU A 153 2.36 -14.52 2.57
CA LEU A 153 2.89 -13.16 2.69
C LEU A 153 2.95 -12.45 1.33
N ALA A 154 3.40 -13.13 0.27
CA ALA A 154 3.47 -12.57 -1.08
C ALA A 154 2.08 -12.24 -1.64
N ILE A 155 1.09 -13.10 -1.45
CA ILE A 155 -0.30 -12.86 -1.83
C ILE A 155 -0.86 -11.65 -1.06
N ALA A 156 -0.71 -11.64 0.26
CA ALA A 156 -1.18 -10.55 1.12
C ALA A 156 -0.51 -9.22 0.74
N TYR A 157 0.78 -9.22 0.45
CA TYR A 157 1.52 -8.07 -0.03
C TYR A 157 0.99 -7.57 -1.37
N ALA A 158 0.75 -8.46 -2.33
CA ALA A 158 0.25 -8.07 -3.64
C ALA A 158 -1.11 -7.34 -3.54
N PHE A 159 -2.06 -7.88 -2.78
CA PHE A 159 -3.33 -7.19 -2.51
C PHE A 159 -3.13 -5.89 -1.74
N GLY A 160 -2.28 -5.87 -0.72
CA GLY A 160 -1.97 -4.66 0.06
C GLY A 160 -1.39 -3.54 -0.80
N GLU A 161 -0.42 -3.85 -1.67
CA GLU A 161 0.19 -2.88 -2.58
C GLU A 161 -0.81 -2.39 -3.63
N GLY A 162 -1.62 -3.30 -4.18
CA GLY A 162 -2.69 -2.95 -5.12
C GLY A 162 -3.71 -1.99 -4.51
N LEU A 163 -4.23 -2.29 -3.32
CA LEU A 163 -5.17 -1.44 -2.59
C LEU A 163 -4.51 -0.14 -2.10
N GLY A 164 -3.22 -0.17 -1.75
CA GLY A 164 -2.45 1.01 -1.37
C GLY A 164 -2.37 2.08 -2.45
N ARG A 165 -2.53 1.70 -3.74
CA ARG A 165 -2.62 2.66 -4.85
C ARG A 165 -3.83 3.59 -4.76
N MET A 166 -4.86 3.22 -4.00
CA MET A 166 -5.99 4.11 -3.70
C MET A 166 -5.52 5.39 -2.99
N ALA A 167 -4.55 5.29 -2.09
CA ALA A 167 -3.93 6.46 -1.45
C ALA A 167 -3.23 7.35 -2.49
N CYS A 168 -2.49 6.76 -3.43
CA CYS A 168 -1.84 7.51 -4.50
C CYS A 168 -2.85 8.18 -5.45
N ILE A 169 -3.96 7.49 -5.76
CA ILE A 169 -5.05 8.04 -6.58
C ILE A 169 -5.71 9.20 -5.84
N SER A 170 -6.01 9.08 -4.56
CA SER A 170 -6.64 10.16 -3.79
C SER A 170 -5.76 11.40 -3.70
N PHE A 171 -4.46 11.22 -3.46
CA PHE A 171 -3.50 12.32 -3.28
C PHE A 171 -2.99 12.90 -4.61
N GLY A 172 -3.17 12.20 -5.74
CA GLY A 172 -2.62 12.61 -7.03
C GLY A 172 -1.09 12.57 -7.02
N CYS A 173 -0.49 11.51 -6.45
CA CYS A 173 0.94 11.23 -6.54
C CYS A 173 1.17 9.99 -7.40
N CYS A 174 2.41 9.75 -7.83
CA CYS A 174 2.78 8.60 -8.67
C CYS A 174 1.95 8.50 -9.98
N TYR A 175 1.44 9.62 -10.46
CA TYR A 175 0.72 9.72 -11.73
C TYR A 175 1.65 9.49 -12.92
N GLY A 176 1.05 9.14 -14.06
CA GLY A 176 1.77 8.95 -15.29
C GLY A 176 2.05 10.28 -16.01
N LYS A 177 2.68 10.18 -17.17
CA LYS A 177 2.98 11.31 -18.05
C LYS A 177 1.67 11.97 -18.53
N ALA A 178 1.70 13.30 -18.75
CA ALA A 178 0.58 13.99 -19.40
C ALA A 178 0.32 13.38 -20.78
N VAL A 179 -0.95 13.19 -21.13
CA VAL A 179 -1.34 12.53 -22.38
C VAL A 179 -0.82 13.32 -23.58
N GLU A 180 -0.79 14.64 -23.48
CA GLU A 180 -0.26 15.53 -24.51
C GLU A 180 1.21 15.27 -24.88
N ASP A 181 1.99 14.76 -23.90
CA ASP A 181 3.43 14.45 -24.09
C ASP A 181 3.71 13.00 -24.44
N CYS A 182 2.68 12.19 -24.60
CA CYS A 182 2.82 10.77 -24.92
C CYS A 182 2.94 10.53 -26.42
N PRO A 183 3.60 9.45 -26.85
CA PRO A 183 3.60 9.02 -28.24
C PRO A 183 2.19 8.66 -28.73
N ALA A 184 1.95 8.75 -30.04
CA ALA A 184 0.63 8.60 -30.66
C ALA A 184 -0.10 7.31 -30.29
N TRP A 185 0.62 6.19 -30.17
CA TRP A 185 0.03 4.91 -29.79
C TRP A 185 -0.52 4.90 -28.36
N LEU A 186 0.19 5.54 -27.40
CA LEU A 186 -0.31 5.69 -26.03
C LEU A 186 -1.51 6.65 -25.95
N LYS A 187 -1.49 7.74 -26.73
CA LYS A 187 -2.63 8.65 -26.83
C LYS A 187 -3.88 7.91 -27.34
N ARG A 188 -3.71 7.06 -28.34
CA ARG A 188 -4.82 6.26 -28.90
C ARG A 188 -5.37 5.26 -27.88
N LEU A 189 -4.49 4.60 -27.10
CA LEU A 189 -4.86 3.56 -26.13
C LEU A 189 -5.50 4.14 -24.86
N PHE A 190 -4.91 5.20 -24.31
CA PHE A 190 -5.25 5.73 -23.00
C PHE A 190 -5.96 7.09 -23.02
N GLY A 191 -6.03 7.78 -24.15
CA GLY A 191 -6.61 9.14 -24.19
C GLY A 191 -8.02 9.23 -23.62
N LYS A 192 -8.88 8.24 -23.89
CA LYS A 192 -10.25 8.14 -23.32
C LYS A 192 -10.29 7.63 -21.87
N ARG A 193 -9.21 7.04 -21.39
CA ARG A 193 -9.07 6.46 -20.04
C ARG A 193 -8.14 7.25 -19.14
N ALA A 194 -7.69 8.40 -19.63
CA ALA A 194 -6.84 9.31 -18.87
C ALA A 194 -7.60 9.85 -17.65
N VAL A 195 -6.84 10.15 -16.61
CA VAL A 195 -7.37 10.67 -15.35
C VAL A 195 -7.01 12.14 -15.22
N CYS A 196 -8.00 12.97 -14.89
CA CYS A 196 -7.80 14.38 -14.57
C CYS A 196 -7.96 14.57 -13.06
N TYR A 197 -6.98 15.18 -12.44
CA TYR A 197 -7.01 15.49 -11.02
C TYR A 197 -7.44 16.93 -10.79
N VAL A 198 -8.29 17.15 -9.80
CA VAL A 198 -8.79 18.47 -9.41
C VAL A 198 -8.52 18.69 -7.92
N GLY A 199 -8.14 19.90 -7.56
CA GLY A 199 -7.89 20.32 -6.19
C GLY A 199 -6.42 20.70 -5.92
N THR A 200 -6.24 21.93 -5.45
CA THR A 200 -4.92 22.54 -5.18
C THR A 200 -4.12 21.83 -4.10
N THR A 201 -4.78 21.06 -3.23
CA THR A 201 -4.14 20.26 -2.18
C THR A 201 -3.55 18.94 -2.68
N LYS A 202 -3.81 18.56 -3.93
CA LYS A 202 -3.23 17.35 -4.54
C LYS A 202 -1.79 17.58 -4.98
N LYS A 203 -0.96 16.55 -4.85
CA LYS A 203 0.47 16.64 -5.21
C LYS A 203 0.68 17.03 -6.68
N ILE A 204 -0.12 16.50 -7.58
CA ILE A 204 -0.04 16.81 -9.02
C ILE A 204 -0.25 18.32 -9.31
N ALA A 205 -1.10 19.00 -8.51
CA ALA A 205 -1.35 20.43 -8.66
C ALA A 205 -0.13 21.24 -8.22
N TYR A 206 0.29 21.12 -6.95
CA TYR A 206 1.34 21.97 -6.40
C TYR A 206 2.76 21.57 -6.79
N ALA A 207 3.02 20.29 -7.14
CA ALA A 207 4.36 19.83 -7.51
C ALA A 207 4.66 19.90 -9.00
N SER A 208 3.64 19.86 -9.87
CA SER A 208 3.84 19.76 -11.33
C SER A 208 2.97 20.66 -12.17
N GLY A 209 2.01 21.39 -11.56
CA GLY A 209 1.11 22.27 -12.28
C GLY A 209 0.22 21.56 -13.32
N LEU A 210 -0.04 20.26 -13.13
CA LEU A 210 -0.84 19.44 -14.05
C LEU A 210 -2.29 19.29 -13.59
N GLU A 211 -2.77 20.16 -12.72
CA GLU A 211 -4.19 20.17 -12.32
C GLU A 211 -5.09 20.33 -13.55
N GLY A 212 -6.13 19.51 -13.63
CA GLY A 212 -7.07 19.51 -14.75
C GLY A 212 -6.54 18.91 -16.06
N LYS A 213 -5.24 18.60 -16.15
CA LYS A 213 -4.68 17.96 -17.34
C LYS A 213 -4.84 16.43 -17.31
N PRO A 214 -5.16 15.80 -18.45
CA PRO A 214 -5.28 14.37 -18.53
C PRO A 214 -3.89 13.71 -18.44
N VAL A 215 -3.74 12.80 -17.47
CA VAL A 215 -2.51 12.00 -17.25
C VAL A 215 -2.79 10.52 -17.38
N LEU A 216 -1.76 9.72 -17.70
CA LEU A 216 -1.89 8.27 -17.74
C LEU A 216 -2.24 7.70 -16.36
N PRO A 217 -3.20 6.76 -16.26
CA PRO A 217 -3.68 6.19 -14.99
C PRO A 217 -2.73 5.11 -14.44
N ILE A 218 -1.46 5.46 -14.24
CA ILE A 218 -0.40 4.50 -13.83
C ILE A 218 -0.73 3.87 -12.49
N GLN A 219 -1.32 4.61 -11.55
CA GLN A 219 -1.72 4.06 -10.24
C GLN A 219 -2.75 2.93 -10.40
N ALA A 220 -3.77 3.14 -11.23
CA ALA A 220 -4.81 2.13 -11.47
C ALA A 220 -4.27 0.91 -12.22
N ILE A 221 -3.38 1.12 -13.21
CA ILE A 221 -2.71 0.03 -13.93
C ILE A 221 -1.84 -0.79 -12.96
N THR A 222 -1.03 -0.12 -12.15
CA THR A 222 -0.17 -0.78 -11.16
C THR A 222 -1.01 -1.54 -10.13
N ALA A 223 -2.10 -0.94 -9.64
CA ALA A 223 -3.03 -1.61 -8.71
C ALA A 223 -3.63 -2.88 -9.32
N ALA A 224 -4.10 -2.80 -10.57
CA ALA A 224 -4.67 -3.95 -11.27
C ALA A 224 -3.65 -5.07 -11.45
N LEU A 225 -2.40 -4.75 -11.82
CA LEU A 225 -1.33 -5.73 -11.95
C LEU A 225 -1.04 -6.43 -10.60
N TYR A 226 -0.92 -5.69 -9.51
CA TYR A 226 -0.70 -6.28 -8.19
C TYR A 226 -1.87 -7.18 -7.74
N ILE A 227 -3.13 -6.74 -7.93
CA ILE A 227 -4.30 -7.57 -7.60
C ILE A 227 -4.30 -8.85 -8.45
N LEU A 228 -3.99 -8.77 -9.74
CA LEU A 228 -3.91 -9.94 -10.62
C LEU A 228 -2.78 -10.91 -10.21
N THR A 229 -1.64 -10.39 -9.73
CA THR A 229 -0.56 -11.26 -9.25
C THR A 229 -0.85 -11.91 -7.91
N GLY A 230 -1.79 -11.37 -7.12
CA GLY A 230 -2.25 -11.95 -5.86
C GLY A 230 -3.30 -13.05 -6.03
N LEU A 231 -3.92 -13.17 -7.23
CA LEU A 231 -4.90 -14.20 -7.58
C LEU A 231 -4.24 -15.49 -8.03
#